data_65c907e751a22878cccabd650233df13
#
_entry.id   65c907e751a22878cccabd650233df13
#
_cell.length_a   1.000
_cell.length_b   1.000
_cell.length_c   1.000
_cell.angle_alpha   90.00
_cell.angle_beta   90.00
_cell.angle_gamma   90.00
#
_symmetry.space_group_name_H-M   'P 1'
#
loop_
_entity.id
_entity.type
_entity.pdbx_description
1 polymer ?
#
loop_
_entity_poly.entity_id
_entity_poly.type
_entity_poly.pdbx_seq_one_letter_code
_entity_poly.pdbx_strand_id
1 'polypeptide(L)'
;MDPSTPLSKAQSPTKLDDIAKMRNVPYHEAVGSLMYAAMGTRPDIAFMTSTVAQYCKNPGWKHWEAVKRIFHYLLGTKDLNLTYGGEKRGLVGCVNADGVLQDHRRAISGYVFMVDGEAVSWSSKKQELVTLSTTEAEYVTETHAAKEAIWLC
;
A
#
# COMPACT_ATOMS: atom_id res chain seq x y z
N MET A 1 5.45 -0.29 -9.24
CA MET A 1 6.65 -1.12 -8.98
C MET A 1 7.09 -1.75 -10.29
N ASP A 2 8.36 -2.08 -10.38
CA ASP A 2 8.84 -2.87 -11.50
C ASP A 2 8.40 -4.32 -11.25
N PRO A 3 7.51 -4.90 -12.06
CA PRO A 3 7.03 -6.26 -11.85
C PRO A 3 8.14 -7.30 -11.98
N SER A 4 9.26 -6.95 -12.60
CA SER A 4 10.42 -7.83 -12.77
C SER A 4 11.28 -8.00 -11.51
N THR A 5 11.10 -7.14 -10.50
CA THR A 5 11.93 -7.18 -9.28
C THR A 5 11.05 -6.97 -8.03
N PRO A 6 10.38 -8.01 -7.54
CA PRO A 6 9.59 -7.92 -6.33
C PRO A 6 10.49 -7.58 -5.13
N LEU A 7 9.99 -6.75 -4.22
CA LEU A 7 10.69 -6.45 -2.98
C LEU A 7 10.62 -7.67 -2.05
N SER A 8 11.73 -7.97 -1.39
CA SER A 8 11.82 -9.10 -0.47
C SER A 8 12.76 -8.81 0.71
N LYS A 9 12.60 -9.56 1.79
CA LYS A 9 13.51 -9.49 2.95
C LYS A 9 14.93 -9.92 2.63
N ALA A 10 15.14 -10.72 1.59
CA ALA A 10 16.48 -11.13 1.14
C ALA A 10 17.32 -9.93 0.66
N GLN A 11 16.67 -8.81 0.32
CA GLN A 11 17.34 -7.57 -0.09
C GLN A 11 17.71 -6.66 1.09
N SER A 12 17.40 -7.07 2.33
CA SER A 12 17.83 -6.36 3.54
C SER A 12 19.31 -6.58 3.80
N PRO A 13 20.04 -5.55 4.27
CA PRO A 13 21.48 -5.66 4.46
C PRO A 13 21.82 -6.59 5.62
N THR A 14 22.80 -7.46 5.39
CA THR A 14 23.36 -8.35 6.40
C THR A 14 24.80 -7.96 6.78
N LYS A 15 25.49 -7.24 5.87
CA LYS A 15 26.86 -6.77 6.12
C LYS A 15 26.84 -5.46 6.90
N LEU A 16 27.75 -5.30 7.85
CA LEU A 16 27.88 -4.11 8.70
C LEU A 16 28.05 -2.83 7.88
N ASP A 17 28.84 -2.88 6.79
CA ASP A 17 29.09 -1.73 5.92
C ASP A 17 27.80 -1.25 5.22
N ASP A 18 26.96 -2.17 4.77
CA ASP A 18 25.71 -1.84 4.10
C ASP A 18 24.65 -1.32 5.10
N ILE A 19 24.66 -1.86 6.32
CA ILE A 19 23.85 -1.35 7.43
C ILE A 19 24.28 0.08 7.78
N ALA A 20 25.59 0.33 7.85
CA ALA A 20 26.13 1.67 8.15
C ALA A 20 25.75 2.69 7.07
N LYS A 21 25.81 2.32 5.79
CA LYS A 21 25.36 3.18 4.68
C LYS A 21 23.87 3.52 4.77
N MET A 22 23.04 2.54 5.13
CA MET A 22 21.59 2.73 5.24
C MET A 22 21.17 3.57 6.45
N ARG A 23 22.00 3.66 7.50
CA ARG A 23 21.73 4.53 8.67
C ARG A 23 21.59 6.02 8.31
N ASN A 24 22.31 6.46 7.28
CA ASN A 24 22.28 7.85 6.82
C ASN A 24 21.13 8.14 5.84
N VAL A 25 20.34 7.12 5.48
CA VAL A 25 19.20 7.24 4.59
C VAL A 25 17.94 7.50 5.42
N PRO A 26 17.19 8.59 5.18
CA PRO A 26 15.98 8.93 5.94
C PRO A 26 14.80 8.06 5.50
N TYR A 27 14.94 6.73 5.64
CA TYR A 27 13.94 5.78 5.14
C TYR A 27 12.61 5.88 5.89
N HIS A 28 12.65 5.96 7.22
CA HIS A 28 11.47 6.01 8.06
C HIS A 28 10.67 7.29 7.85
N GLU A 29 11.37 8.42 7.77
CA GLU A 29 10.77 9.74 7.55
C GLU A 29 10.11 9.80 6.17
N ALA A 30 10.81 9.26 5.16
CA ALA A 30 10.28 9.18 3.79
C ALA A 30 9.03 8.31 3.71
N VAL A 31 9.05 7.11 4.31
CA VAL A 31 7.89 6.22 4.33
C VAL A 31 6.75 6.84 5.15
N GLY A 32 7.04 7.49 6.28
CA GLY A 32 6.04 8.20 7.08
C GLY A 32 5.33 9.30 6.28
N SER A 33 6.07 10.10 5.51
CA SER A 33 5.51 11.12 4.62
C SER A 33 4.64 10.52 3.52
N LEU A 34 5.06 9.39 2.93
CA LEU A 34 4.26 8.68 1.93
C LEU A 34 2.98 8.10 2.54
N MET A 35 3.05 7.57 3.76
CA MET A 35 1.87 7.06 4.47
C MET A 35 0.86 8.18 4.72
N TYR A 36 1.32 9.34 5.14
CA TYR A 36 0.45 10.51 5.35
C TYR A 36 -0.24 10.92 4.04
N ALA A 37 0.50 11.03 2.93
CA ALA A 37 -0.07 11.34 1.63
C ALA A 37 -1.07 10.26 1.15
N ALA A 38 -0.71 8.98 1.31
CA ALA A 38 -1.55 7.85 0.94
C ALA A 38 -2.88 7.82 1.71
N MET A 39 -2.87 8.16 2.99
CA MET A 39 -4.08 8.18 3.83
C MET A 39 -4.94 9.42 3.60
N GLY A 40 -4.33 10.56 3.26
CA GLY A 40 -5.03 11.83 3.14
C GLY A 40 -5.72 12.03 1.80
N THR A 41 -4.99 11.87 0.70
CA THR A 41 -5.46 12.32 -0.62
C THR A 41 -5.01 11.44 -1.80
N ARG A 42 -4.16 10.43 -1.58
CA ARG A 42 -3.53 9.65 -2.65
C ARG A 42 -3.79 8.15 -2.50
N PRO A 43 -5.00 7.67 -2.76
CA PRO A 43 -5.33 6.23 -2.75
C PRO A 43 -4.47 5.40 -3.72
N ASP A 44 -4.04 6.00 -4.81
CA ASP A 44 -3.22 5.40 -5.87
C ASP A 44 -1.84 4.89 -5.39
N ILE A 45 -1.26 5.49 -4.34
CA ILE A 45 0.00 5.04 -3.76
C ILE A 45 -0.16 4.15 -2.52
N ALA A 46 -1.37 3.88 -2.06
CA ALA A 46 -1.62 3.18 -0.79
C ALA A 46 -0.97 1.78 -0.76
N PHE A 47 -1.12 0.99 -1.82
CA PHE A 47 -0.51 -0.33 -1.94
C PHE A 47 1.02 -0.29 -1.91
N MET A 48 1.61 0.61 -2.70
CA MET A 48 3.06 0.76 -2.81
C MET A 48 3.68 1.19 -1.49
N THR A 49 3.03 2.14 -0.82
CA THR A 49 3.45 2.67 0.47
C THR A 49 3.36 1.59 1.55
N SER A 50 2.26 0.82 1.60
CA SER A 50 2.12 -0.29 2.55
C SER A 50 3.17 -1.38 2.31
N THR A 51 3.57 -1.59 1.06
CA THR A 51 4.61 -2.56 0.70
C THR A 51 5.99 -2.12 1.19
N VAL A 52 6.41 -0.88 0.93
CA VAL A 52 7.73 -0.40 1.40
C VAL A 52 7.78 -0.25 2.92
N ALA A 53 6.66 0.04 3.58
CA ALA A 53 6.56 0.12 5.04
C ALA A 53 6.91 -1.21 5.74
N GLN A 54 6.71 -2.35 5.09
CA GLN A 54 7.06 -3.67 5.65
C GLN A 54 8.57 -3.83 5.92
N TYR A 55 9.41 -3.04 5.27
CA TYR A 55 10.86 -3.12 5.37
C TYR A 55 11.48 -2.07 6.29
N CYS A 56 10.69 -1.26 6.98
CA CYS A 56 11.18 -0.21 7.89
C CYS A 56 12.15 -0.74 8.94
N LYS A 57 11.98 -1.96 9.44
CA LYS A 57 12.83 -2.52 10.49
C LYS A 57 14.30 -2.71 10.04
N ASN A 58 14.52 -3.08 8.77
CA ASN A 58 15.86 -3.28 8.22
C ASN A 58 15.83 -3.02 6.70
N PRO A 59 15.74 -1.74 6.27
CA PRO A 59 15.64 -1.40 4.87
C PRO A 59 16.98 -1.61 4.15
N GLY A 60 16.93 -2.17 2.94
CA GLY A 60 18.09 -2.26 2.05
C GLY A 60 18.00 -1.23 0.93
N TRP A 61 19.09 -1.16 0.14
CA TRP A 61 19.18 -0.19 -0.96
C TRP A 61 18.04 -0.33 -1.98
N LYS A 62 17.65 -1.56 -2.30
CA LYS A 62 16.51 -1.83 -3.20
C LYS A 62 15.19 -1.28 -2.67
N HIS A 63 14.98 -1.38 -1.35
CA HIS A 63 13.81 -0.79 -0.70
C HIS A 63 13.82 0.74 -0.80
N TRP A 64 15.00 1.35 -0.64
CA TRP A 64 15.16 2.80 -0.81
C TRP A 64 14.92 3.26 -2.27
N GLU A 65 15.38 2.50 -3.25
CA GLU A 65 15.09 2.78 -4.66
C GLU A 65 13.57 2.74 -4.94
N ALA A 66 12.85 1.80 -4.33
CA ALA A 66 11.39 1.75 -4.44
C ALA A 66 10.71 2.98 -3.82
N VAL A 67 11.16 3.43 -2.64
CA VAL A 67 10.67 4.67 -2.01
C VAL A 67 10.91 5.88 -2.91
N LYS A 68 12.12 6.04 -3.45
CA LYS A 68 12.44 7.13 -4.39
C LYS A 68 11.53 7.10 -5.62
N ARG A 69 11.22 5.90 -6.15
CA ARG A 69 10.33 5.75 -7.30
C ARG A 69 8.90 6.22 -7.01
N ILE A 70 8.40 6.00 -5.79
CA ILE A 70 7.11 6.55 -5.37
C ILE A 70 7.14 8.08 -5.36
N PHE A 71 8.21 8.70 -4.84
CA PHE A 71 8.37 10.15 -4.89
C PHE A 71 8.44 10.70 -6.33
N HIS A 72 9.14 10.00 -7.23
CA HIS A 72 9.16 10.38 -8.65
C HIS A 72 7.78 10.29 -9.30
N TYR A 73 7.00 9.26 -8.95
CA TYR A 73 5.62 9.15 -9.39
C TYR A 73 4.76 10.32 -8.87
N LEU A 74 4.88 10.64 -7.58
CA LEU A 74 4.17 11.79 -6.99
C LEU A 74 4.54 13.11 -7.66
N LEU A 75 5.82 13.31 -7.96
CA LEU A 75 6.29 14.50 -8.68
C LEU A 75 5.66 14.62 -10.07
N GLY A 76 5.58 13.50 -10.80
CA GLY A 76 4.95 13.45 -12.13
C GLY A 76 3.43 13.55 -12.11
N THR A 77 2.81 13.34 -10.95
CA THR A 77 1.34 13.35 -10.77
C THR A 77 0.88 14.35 -9.71
N LYS A 78 1.64 15.42 -9.50
CA LYS A 78 1.36 16.45 -8.47
C LYS A 78 0.05 17.19 -8.68
N ASP A 79 -0.41 17.24 -9.93
CA ASP A 79 -1.63 17.95 -10.34
C ASP A 79 -2.87 17.05 -10.28
N LEU A 80 -2.72 15.75 -9.97
CA LEU A 80 -3.84 14.84 -9.75
C LEU A 80 -4.46 15.11 -8.37
N ASN A 81 -5.78 15.23 -8.35
CA ASN A 81 -6.56 15.44 -7.13
C ASN A 81 -7.86 14.61 -7.17
N LEU A 82 -8.47 14.44 -6.02
CA LEU A 82 -9.82 13.90 -5.89
C LEU A 82 -10.81 15.06 -6.09
N THR A 83 -11.73 14.94 -7.03
CA THR A 83 -12.68 16.02 -7.37
C THR A 83 -14.10 15.53 -7.11
N TYR A 84 -14.72 15.99 -6.05
CA TYR A 84 -16.08 15.62 -5.65
C TYR A 84 -17.12 16.49 -6.36
N GLY A 85 -18.34 15.94 -6.55
CA GLY A 85 -19.46 16.67 -7.13
C GLY A 85 -19.82 16.24 -8.57
N GLY A 86 -19.38 15.05 -8.99
CA GLY A 86 -19.74 14.43 -10.26
C GLY A 86 -21.18 13.89 -10.31
N GLU A 87 -21.44 12.91 -11.18
CA GLU A 87 -22.73 12.23 -11.28
C GLU A 87 -23.09 11.52 -9.96
N LYS A 88 -24.33 11.72 -9.50
CA LYS A 88 -24.86 11.04 -8.31
C LYS A 88 -24.98 9.53 -8.57
N ARG A 89 -24.04 8.76 -8.10
CA ARG A 89 -24.01 7.29 -8.22
C ARG A 89 -24.18 6.57 -6.89
N GLY A 90 -24.24 7.33 -5.78
CA GLY A 90 -24.30 6.77 -4.44
C GLY A 90 -22.97 6.11 -4.01
N LEU A 91 -23.03 5.29 -2.98
CA LEU A 91 -21.87 4.57 -2.43
C LEU A 91 -21.59 3.31 -3.25
N VAL A 92 -20.37 3.18 -3.74
CA VAL A 92 -19.86 2.01 -4.47
C VAL A 92 -18.57 1.53 -3.80
N GLY A 93 -18.48 0.23 -3.48
CA GLY A 93 -17.28 -0.39 -2.92
C GLY A 93 -16.63 -1.36 -3.91
N CYS A 94 -15.30 -1.28 -4.05
CA CYS A 94 -14.50 -2.28 -4.74
C CYS A 94 -13.55 -2.94 -3.75
N VAL A 95 -13.47 -4.26 -3.81
CA VAL A 95 -12.71 -5.09 -2.87
C VAL A 95 -11.83 -6.06 -3.64
N ASN A 96 -10.61 -6.30 -3.19
CA ASN A 96 -9.72 -7.29 -3.77
C ASN A 96 -8.72 -7.81 -2.74
N ALA A 97 -8.26 -9.04 -2.91
CA ALA A 97 -7.15 -9.60 -2.15
C ALA A 97 -6.06 -10.13 -3.09
N ASP A 98 -4.81 -9.72 -2.86
CA ASP A 98 -3.65 -10.28 -3.54
C ASP A 98 -2.90 -11.22 -2.60
N GLY A 99 -2.94 -12.53 -2.89
CA GLY A 99 -2.42 -13.59 -2.03
C GLY A 99 -1.12 -14.25 -2.49
N VAL A 100 -0.64 -13.95 -3.70
CA VAL A 100 0.23 -14.92 -4.40
C VAL A 100 1.73 -14.66 -4.28
N LEU A 101 2.22 -13.48 -3.94
CA LEU A 101 3.63 -13.11 -4.21
C LEU A 101 4.45 -12.56 -3.03
N GLN A 102 4.05 -12.78 -1.79
CA GLN A 102 4.76 -12.19 -0.67
C GLN A 102 5.60 -13.22 0.10
N ASP A 103 6.81 -12.83 0.50
CA ASP A 103 7.77 -13.58 1.33
C ASP A 103 7.16 -14.27 2.58
N HIS A 104 5.93 -13.94 2.93
CA HIS A 104 5.29 -14.34 4.17
C HIS A 104 3.98 -15.13 4.00
N ARG A 105 3.58 -15.51 2.79
CA ARG A 105 2.31 -16.21 2.52
C ARG A 105 1.06 -15.50 3.08
N ARG A 106 1.14 -14.20 3.36
CA ARG A 106 0.01 -13.40 3.83
C ARG A 106 -0.47 -12.51 2.72
N ALA A 107 -1.74 -12.62 2.39
CA ALA A 107 -2.37 -11.77 1.39
C ALA A 107 -2.37 -10.30 1.79
N ILE A 108 -2.49 -9.43 0.81
CA ILE A 108 -2.77 -8.00 1.01
C ILE A 108 -4.24 -7.79 0.70
N SER A 109 -4.99 -7.32 1.69
CA SER A 109 -6.36 -6.85 1.51
C SER A 109 -6.36 -5.42 0.99
N GLY A 110 -7.21 -5.16 -0.01
CA GLY A 110 -7.45 -3.84 -0.54
C GLY A 110 -8.94 -3.58 -0.70
N TYR A 111 -9.39 -2.38 -0.32
CA TYR A 111 -10.69 -1.88 -0.68
C TYR A 111 -10.64 -0.40 -1.02
N VAL A 112 -11.58 0.04 -1.82
CA VAL A 112 -11.86 1.45 -2.07
C VAL A 112 -13.37 1.65 -2.09
N PHE A 113 -13.84 2.61 -1.31
CA PHE A 113 -15.22 3.11 -1.37
C PHE A 113 -15.25 4.45 -2.07
N MET A 114 -16.19 4.59 -2.97
CA MET A 114 -16.41 5.80 -3.77
C MET A 114 -17.82 6.32 -3.52
N VAL A 115 -17.93 7.62 -3.42
CA VAL A 115 -19.22 8.34 -3.42
C VAL A 115 -19.22 9.25 -4.64
N ASP A 116 -20.26 9.12 -5.46
CA ASP A 116 -20.41 9.90 -6.69
C ASP A 116 -19.20 9.84 -7.63
N GLY A 117 -18.53 8.67 -7.66
CA GLY A 117 -17.40 8.39 -8.54
C GLY A 117 -16.02 8.67 -7.95
N GLU A 118 -15.92 9.30 -6.78
CA GLU A 118 -14.66 9.67 -6.16
C GLU A 118 -14.39 8.89 -4.86
N ALA A 119 -13.11 8.54 -4.63
CA ALA A 119 -12.72 7.76 -3.46
C ALA A 119 -12.88 8.56 -2.16
N VAL A 120 -13.62 7.99 -1.18
CA VAL A 120 -13.85 8.58 0.14
C VAL A 120 -13.22 7.77 1.26
N SER A 121 -13.06 6.47 1.08
CA SER A 121 -12.35 5.59 2.02
C SER A 121 -11.61 4.51 1.26
N TRP A 122 -10.39 4.21 1.68
CA TRP A 122 -9.56 3.17 1.08
C TRP A 122 -8.58 2.58 2.07
N SER A 123 -8.19 1.36 1.82
CA SER A 123 -7.15 0.68 2.60
C SER A 123 -6.37 -0.28 1.73
N SER A 124 -5.09 -0.41 2.03
CA SER A 124 -4.25 -1.51 1.54
C SER A 124 -3.41 -2.01 2.69
N LYS A 125 -3.78 -3.17 3.23
CA LYS A 125 -3.17 -3.73 4.44
C LYS A 125 -2.86 -5.21 4.28
N LYS A 126 -1.69 -5.62 4.76
CA LYS A 126 -1.33 -7.02 4.87
C LYS A 126 -2.22 -7.72 5.89
N GLN A 127 -2.77 -8.88 5.53
CA GLN A 127 -3.60 -9.69 6.42
C GLN A 127 -2.79 -10.19 7.63
N GLU A 128 -3.44 -10.28 8.76
CA GLU A 128 -2.84 -10.83 9.98
C GLU A 128 -2.80 -12.35 9.95
N LEU A 129 -3.76 -12.95 9.24
CA LEU A 129 -3.89 -14.39 9.05
C LEU A 129 -3.12 -14.86 7.80
N VAL A 130 -2.71 -16.12 7.82
CA VAL A 130 -2.23 -16.83 6.65
C VAL A 130 -3.41 -17.60 6.09
N THR A 131 -3.87 -17.22 4.92
CA THR A 131 -4.96 -17.90 4.21
C THR A 131 -4.41 -19.06 3.36
N LEU A 132 -5.18 -20.13 3.25
CA LEU A 132 -4.79 -21.35 2.52
C LEU A 132 -5.22 -21.30 1.04
N SER A 133 -6.11 -20.39 0.69
CA SER A 133 -6.60 -20.20 -0.68
C SER A 133 -6.80 -18.71 -0.99
N THR A 134 -6.87 -18.36 -2.26
CA THR A 134 -7.23 -17.03 -2.73
C THR A 134 -8.64 -16.64 -2.30
N THR A 135 -9.58 -17.59 -2.39
CA THR A 135 -10.98 -17.40 -1.96
C THR A 135 -11.07 -17.03 -0.48
N GLU A 136 -10.30 -17.71 0.37
CA GLU A 136 -10.25 -17.37 1.81
C GLU A 136 -9.68 -15.98 2.04
N ALA A 137 -8.64 -15.59 1.29
CA ALA A 137 -8.07 -14.24 1.35
C ALA A 137 -9.08 -13.17 0.93
N GLU A 138 -9.86 -13.43 -0.12
CA GLU A 138 -10.94 -12.55 -0.56
C GLU A 138 -12.02 -12.41 0.51
N TYR A 139 -12.44 -13.51 1.12
CA TYR A 139 -13.46 -13.50 2.18
C TYR A 139 -13.03 -12.68 3.40
N VAL A 140 -11.76 -12.80 3.80
CA VAL A 140 -11.19 -11.96 4.87
C VAL A 140 -11.24 -10.49 4.48
N THR A 141 -10.92 -10.16 3.22
CA THR A 141 -10.93 -8.79 2.73
C THR A 141 -12.35 -8.22 2.68
N GLU A 142 -13.31 -9.00 2.18
CA GLU A 142 -14.74 -8.62 2.15
C GLU A 142 -15.26 -8.34 3.56
N THR A 143 -14.87 -9.14 4.56
CA THR A 143 -15.25 -8.92 5.95
C THR A 143 -14.76 -7.57 6.47
N HIS A 144 -13.53 -7.18 6.13
CA HIS A 144 -12.97 -5.87 6.49
C HIS A 144 -13.70 -4.73 5.76
N ALA A 145 -13.95 -4.89 4.48
CA ALA A 145 -14.67 -3.91 3.68
C ALA A 145 -16.13 -3.75 4.13
N ALA A 146 -16.81 -4.84 4.48
CA ALA A 146 -18.19 -4.80 4.98
C ALA A 146 -18.32 -3.97 6.27
N LYS A 147 -17.35 -4.04 7.18
CA LYS A 147 -17.32 -3.20 8.39
C LYS A 147 -17.23 -1.72 8.03
N GLU A 148 -16.40 -1.38 7.06
CA GLU A 148 -16.27 0.00 6.58
C GLU A 148 -17.54 0.46 5.86
N ALA A 149 -18.15 -0.38 5.03
CA ALA A 149 -19.40 -0.09 4.36
C ALA A 149 -20.52 0.24 5.36
N ILE A 150 -20.65 -0.56 6.44
CA ILE A 150 -21.65 -0.32 7.49
C ILE A 150 -21.42 1.03 8.19
N TRP A 151 -20.17 1.45 8.34
CA TRP A 151 -19.86 2.75 8.95
C TRP A 151 -20.15 3.92 8.01
N LEU A 152 -20.03 3.73 6.69
CA LEU A 152 -20.27 4.75 5.68
C LEU A 152 -21.78 4.95 5.36
N CYS A 153 -22.64 3.97 5.66
CA CYS A 153 -24.10 4.03 5.49
C CYS A 153 -24.79 4.66 6.69
#